data_30fe72ce8adf985ac68b8451a847932c
#
_entry.id   30fe72ce8adf985ac68b8451a847932c
#
_cell.length_a   1.000
_cell.length_b   1.000
_cell.length_c   1.000
_cell.angle_alpha   90.00
_cell.angle_beta   90.00
_cell.angle_gamma   90.00
#
_symmetry.space_group_name_H-M   'P 1'
#
loop_
_entity.id
_entity.type
_entity.pdbx_description
1 polymer ?
#
loop_
_entity_poly.entity_id
_entity_poly.type
_entity_poly.pdbx_seq_one_letter_code
_entity_poly.pdbx_strand_id
1 'polypeptide(L)'
;MGMDAGTGEAGRSLREVFARTALAEIPKILTLGDRNPHSPTYGCFDRNYWQYKIIDFPTAMSQEFVWPLALAHSLDCPDNAYFQEPKLKEWARAGIQFAATSSHPDGSCDDYFPFERAGGAAAFSLLAFIETYDLLGLDEPDLLAFMGTRADWLAHHQESGRLTNHQALIVLVLERLGQLTGDRRWDGAKAQRLETVLSWQDSEGWFQEYEGCDPGYHTLTVSCLAR
;
A
#
# COMPACT_ATOMS: atom_id res chain seq x y z
N MET A 1 -37.89 27.07 -25.15
CA MET A 1 -36.53 27.12 -24.61
C MET A 1 -36.53 26.22 -23.36
N GLY A 2 -36.42 24.93 -23.58
CA GLY A 2 -36.46 23.92 -22.53
C GLY A 2 -35.04 23.71 -21.98
N MET A 3 -34.86 23.95 -20.69
CA MET A 3 -33.65 23.58 -19.95
C MET A 3 -33.70 22.06 -19.72
N ASP A 4 -32.87 21.31 -20.43
CA ASP A 4 -32.60 19.92 -20.16
C ASP A 4 -31.52 19.90 -19.06
N ALA A 5 -31.95 19.79 -17.82
CA ALA A 5 -31.10 19.72 -16.66
C ALA A 5 -31.29 18.33 -15.98
N GLY A 6 -30.32 17.47 -16.07
CA GLY A 6 -30.08 16.48 -15.04
C GLY A 6 -30.55 15.07 -15.27
N THR A 7 -30.08 14.35 -16.29
CA THR A 7 -30.23 12.89 -16.38
C THR A 7 -28.85 12.16 -16.36
N GLY A 8 -27.92 12.60 -15.50
CA GLY A 8 -26.56 12.07 -15.51
C GLY A 8 -26.17 11.12 -14.36
N GLU A 9 -26.87 11.04 -13.25
CA GLU A 9 -26.40 10.32 -12.05
C GLU A 9 -27.29 9.19 -11.53
N ALA A 10 -28.54 9.12 -11.93
CA ALA A 10 -29.53 8.21 -11.33
C ALA A 10 -29.41 6.73 -11.75
N GLY A 11 -28.41 6.32 -12.53
CA GLY A 11 -28.27 4.95 -13.05
C GLY A 11 -26.90 4.28 -12.82
N ARG A 12 -25.97 4.94 -12.09
CA ARG A 12 -24.63 4.37 -11.88
C ARG A 12 -24.58 3.41 -10.70
N SER A 13 -23.83 2.31 -10.86
CA SER A 13 -23.53 1.41 -9.75
C SER A 13 -22.58 2.09 -8.74
N LEU A 14 -22.61 1.67 -7.47
CA LEU A 14 -21.68 2.17 -6.45
C LEU A 14 -20.21 1.99 -6.88
N ARG A 15 -19.91 0.88 -7.58
CA ARG A 15 -18.57 0.62 -8.12
C ARG A 15 -18.13 1.71 -9.10
N GLU A 16 -19.01 2.15 -10.00
CA GLU A 16 -18.70 3.23 -10.97
C GLU A 16 -18.50 4.57 -10.28
N VAL A 17 -19.28 4.86 -9.24
CA VAL A 17 -19.11 6.10 -8.44
C VAL A 17 -17.74 6.12 -7.76
N PHE A 18 -17.38 5.04 -7.07
CA PHE A 18 -16.07 4.93 -6.42
C PHE A 18 -14.92 4.94 -7.41
N ALA A 19 -15.02 4.20 -8.51
CA ALA A 19 -14.02 4.16 -9.56
C ALA A 19 -13.75 5.56 -10.13
N ARG A 20 -14.80 6.30 -10.48
CA ARG A 20 -14.68 7.67 -11.00
C ARG A 20 -14.02 8.61 -10.01
N THR A 21 -14.40 8.54 -8.73
CA THR A 21 -13.79 9.36 -7.68
C THR A 21 -12.29 9.05 -7.56
N ALA A 22 -11.92 7.77 -7.53
CA ALA A 22 -10.52 7.35 -7.45
C ALA A 22 -9.72 7.75 -8.70
N LEU A 23 -10.27 7.56 -9.90
CA LEU A 23 -9.61 7.94 -11.16
C LEU A 23 -9.36 9.44 -11.28
N ALA A 24 -10.20 10.28 -10.67
CA ALA A 24 -10.00 11.73 -10.65
C ALA A 24 -8.73 12.15 -9.87
N GLU A 25 -8.22 11.31 -8.96
CA GLU A 25 -6.99 11.57 -8.18
C GLU A 25 -5.71 11.13 -8.92
N ILE A 26 -5.80 10.31 -9.96
CA ILE A 26 -4.62 9.82 -10.68
C ILE A 26 -3.72 10.95 -11.22
N PRO A 27 -4.25 12.04 -11.83
CA PRO A 27 -3.39 13.15 -12.28
C PRO A 27 -2.55 13.75 -11.16
N LYS A 28 -3.11 13.85 -9.95
CA LYS A 28 -2.41 14.36 -8.77
C LYS A 28 -1.30 13.39 -8.34
N ILE A 29 -1.60 12.09 -8.24
CA ILE A 29 -0.61 11.05 -7.93
C ILE A 29 0.55 11.09 -8.92
N LEU A 30 0.27 11.23 -10.22
CA LEU A 30 1.29 11.34 -11.26
C LEU A 30 2.23 12.56 -11.08
N THR A 31 1.78 13.63 -10.41
CA THR A 31 2.66 14.76 -10.10
C THR A 31 3.63 14.48 -8.95
N LEU A 32 3.37 13.47 -8.13
CA LEU A 32 4.23 13.09 -7.01
C LEU A 32 5.42 12.24 -7.45
N GLY A 33 5.26 11.43 -8.51
CA GLY A 33 6.26 10.48 -8.95
C GLY A 33 7.38 11.08 -9.81
N ASP A 34 8.62 10.66 -9.55
CA ASP A 34 9.73 10.85 -10.48
C ASP A 34 9.60 9.82 -11.62
N ARG A 35 9.21 10.32 -12.79
CA ARG A 35 8.94 9.51 -13.98
C ARG A 35 10.05 9.58 -15.03
N ASN A 36 11.19 10.19 -14.69
CA ASN A 36 12.33 10.25 -15.57
C ASN A 36 13.22 9.00 -15.42
N PRO A 37 13.30 8.10 -16.42
CA PRO A 37 14.07 6.85 -16.29
C PRO A 37 15.58 7.08 -16.18
N HIS A 38 16.07 8.29 -16.43
CA HIS A 38 17.47 8.67 -16.27
C HIS A 38 17.77 9.32 -14.92
N SER A 39 16.75 9.50 -14.10
CA SER A 39 16.92 10.06 -12.75
C SER A 39 17.40 8.98 -11.77
N PRO A 40 18.30 9.30 -10.81
CA PRO A 40 18.69 8.38 -9.76
C PRO A 40 17.54 8.05 -8.80
N THR A 41 16.44 8.83 -8.84
CA THR A 41 15.25 8.65 -8.03
C THR A 41 14.03 8.18 -8.83
N TYR A 42 14.27 7.61 -10.02
CA TYR A 42 13.18 7.08 -10.86
C TYR A 42 12.29 6.11 -10.10
N GLY A 43 10.99 6.38 -10.09
CA GLY A 43 10.01 5.60 -9.34
C GLY A 43 9.70 6.12 -7.92
N CYS A 44 10.43 7.13 -7.43
CA CYS A 44 10.14 7.74 -6.13
C CYS A 44 8.86 8.58 -6.19
N PHE A 45 7.94 8.35 -5.25
CA PHE A 45 6.70 9.14 -5.11
C PHE A 45 6.80 10.22 -4.03
N ASP A 46 7.91 10.31 -3.33
CA ASP A 46 8.13 11.37 -2.35
C ASP A 46 8.74 12.60 -3.01
N ARG A 47 7.87 13.55 -3.38
CA ARG A 47 8.26 14.78 -4.06
C ARG A 47 9.12 15.71 -3.21
N ASN A 48 9.01 15.64 -1.89
CA ASN A 48 9.86 16.40 -0.98
C ASN A 48 11.32 15.92 -1.04
N TYR A 49 11.49 14.61 -1.22
CA TYR A 49 12.82 14.01 -1.37
C TYR A 49 13.40 14.23 -2.78
N TRP A 50 12.73 13.74 -3.84
CA TRP A 50 13.34 13.69 -5.15
C TRP A 50 13.38 15.05 -5.87
N GLN A 51 12.35 15.90 -5.70
CA GLN A 51 12.25 17.17 -6.43
C GLN A 51 12.64 18.37 -5.59
N TYR A 52 12.02 18.55 -4.43
CA TYR A 52 12.25 19.73 -3.60
C TYR A 52 13.51 19.63 -2.76
N LYS A 53 13.99 18.40 -2.49
CA LYS A 53 15.21 18.14 -1.69
C LYS A 53 15.22 18.83 -0.33
N ILE A 54 14.05 18.85 0.32
CA ILE A 54 13.85 19.42 1.65
C ILE A 54 13.95 18.37 2.77
N ILE A 55 14.01 17.09 2.39
CA ILE A 55 14.30 15.95 3.26
C ILE A 55 15.42 15.13 2.63
N ASP A 56 16.17 14.42 3.43
CA ASP A 56 17.40 13.69 3.04
C ASP A 56 17.20 12.17 2.91
N PHE A 57 16.00 11.67 3.17
CA PHE A 57 15.60 10.28 2.94
C PHE A 57 14.16 10.24 2.40
N PRO A 58 13.79 9.23 1.57
CA PRO A 58 12.43 9.10 1.07
C PRO A 58 11.50 8.49 2.13
N THR A 59 10.30 9.04 2.28
CA THR A 59 9.26 8.45 3.14
C THR A 59 8.70 7.19 2.51
N ALA A 60 8.61 6.10 3.28
CA ALA A 60 8.17 4.82 2.77
C ALA A 60 6.67 4.79 2.43
N MET A 61 5.85 5.53 3.18
CA MET A 61 4.41 5.66 2.92
C MET A 61 4.12 6.21 1.53
N SER A 62 4.95 7.11 1.00
CA SER A 62 4.77 7.68 -0.33
C SER A 62 4.80 6.62 -1.45
N GLN A 63 5.41 5.46 -1.23
CA GLN A 63 5.50 4.40 -2.24
C GLN A 63 4.21 3.58 -2.39
N GLU A 64 3.21 3.78 -1.53
CA GLU A 64 1.88 3.17 -1.69
C GLU A 64 1.17 3.60 -2.97
N PHE A 65 1.54 4.74 -3.54
CA PHE A 65 0.95 5.25 -4.78
C PHE A 65 1.14 4.33 -6.00
N VAL A 66 1.98 3.30 -5.91
CA VAL A 66 2.08 2.27 -6.95
C VAL A 66 0.75 1.52 -7.12
N TRP A 67 0.02 1.26 -6.03
CA TRP A 67 -1.23 0.49 -6.07
C TRP A 67 -2.38 1.24 -6.77
N PRO A 68 -2.70 2.50 -6.47
CA PRO A 68 -3.65 3.28 -7.27
C PRO A 68 -3.32 3.32 -8.77
N LEU A 69 -2.04 3.38 -9.15
CA LEU A 69 -1.64 3.34 -10.57
C LEU A 69 -1.93 1.97 -11.20
N ALA A 70 -1.63 0.89 -10.47
CA ALA A 70 -1.94 -0.47 -10.92
C ALA A 70 -3.45 -0.69 -11.05
N LEU A 71 -4.24 -0.21 -10.09
CA LEU A 71 -5.70 -0.27 -10.15
C LEU A 71 -6.24 0.52 -11.36
N ALA A 72 -5.75 1.75 -11.60
CA ALA A 72 -6.16 2.54 -12.75
C ALA A 72 -5.81 1.87 -14.08
N HIS A 73 -4.62 1.24 -14.17
CA HIS A 73 -4.21 0.47 -15.35
C HIS A 73 -5.12 -0.72 -15.62
N SER A 74 -5.56 -1.43 -14.58
CA SER A 74 -6.25 -2.72 -14.70
C SER A 74 -7.78 -2.60 -14.68
N LEU A 75 -8.34 -1.45 -14.31
CA LEU A 75 -9.77 -1.27 -14.16
C LEU A 75 -10.45 -0.99 -15.50
N ASP A 76 -11.12 -1.99 -16.06
CA ASP A 76 -12.03 -1.80 -17.19
C ASP A 76 -13.36 -1.20 -16.72
N CYS A 77 -13.51 0.11 -16.93
CA CYS A 77 -14.74 0.83 -16.66
C CYS A 77 -14.90 2.03 -17.61
N PRO A 78 -16.15 2.49 -17.83
CA PRO A 78 -16.41 3.68 -18.63
C PRO A 78 -15.60 4.88 -18.14
N ASP A 79 -15.12 5.68 -19.08
CA ASP A 79 -14.35 6.92 -18.83
C ASP A 79 -12.97 6.72 -18.17
N ASN A 80 -12.46 5.51 -18.01
CA ASN A 80 -11.09 5.28 -17.54
C ASN A 80 -10.07 5.46 -18.67
N ALA A 81 -9.51 6.66 -18.77
CA ALA A 81 -8.45 6.98 -19.74
C ALA A 81 -7.11 6.26 -19.46
N TYR A 82 -6.99 5.60 -18.31
CA TYR A 82 -5.76 4.92 -17.87
C TYR A 82 -5.80 3.41 -18.08
N PHE A 83 -6.94 2.87 -18.54
CA PHE A 83 -7.09 1.43 -18.76
C PHE A 83 -6.04 0.93 -19.77
N GLN A 84 -5.25 -0.06 -19.36
CA GLN A 84 -4.15 -0.64 -20.12
C GLN A 84 -3.09 0.38 -20.60
N GLU A 85 -2.98 1.57 -19.97
CA GLU A 85 -1.92 2.52 -20.28
C GLU A 85 -0.56 1.96 -19.84
N PRO A 86 0.38 1.64 -20.78
CA PRO A 86 1.61 0.94 -20.43
C PRO A 86 2.52 1.74 -19.48
N LYS A 87 2.45 3.07 -19.52
CA LYS A 87 3.26 3.92 -18.66
C LYS A 87 2.87 3.82 -17.20
N LEU A 88 1.59 3.56 -16.88
CA LEU A 88 1.18 3.34 -15.50
C LEU A 88 1.79 2.05 -14.94
N LYS A 89 1.78 0.97 -15.74
CA LYS A 89 2.44 -0.29 -15.37
C LYS A 89 3.95 -0.08 -15.16
N GLU A 90 4.61 0.64 -16.07
CA GLU A 90 6.04 0.95 -15.99
C GLU A 90 6.36 1.74 -14.71
N TRP A 91 5.59 2.80 -14.41
CA TRP A 91 5.84 3.66 -13.23
C TRP A 91 5.50 2.97 -11.92
N ALA A 92 4.43 2.18 -11.86
CA ALA A 92 4.11 1.38 -10.68
C ALA A 92 5.21 0.37 -10.38
N ARG A 93 5.69 -0.34 -11.39
CA ARG A 93 6.85 -1.24 -11.28
C ARG A 93 8.12 -0.51 -10.80
N ALA A 94 8.43 0.66 -11.41
CA ALA A 94 9.57 1.47 -11.01
C ALA A 94 9.48 1.93 -9.55
N GLY A 95 8.27 2.19 -9.05
CA GLY A 95 8.05 2.53 -7.65
C GLY A 95 8.40 1.40 -6.68
N ILE A 96 8.08 0.15 -7.01
CA ILE A 96 8.52 -1.01 -6.20
C ILE A 96 10.04 -1.15 -6.26
N GLN A 97 10.63 -0.99 -7.45
CA GLN A 97 12.08 -1.06 -7.63
C GLN A 97 12.81 0.04 -6.84
N PHE A 98 12.27 1.26 -6.84
CA PHE A 98 12.82 2.35 -6.03
C PHE A 98 12.77 2.01 -4.53
N ALA A 99 11.63 1.49 -4.05
CA ALA A 99 11.53 1.05 -2.66
C ALA A 99 12.56 -0.03 -2.31
N ALA A 100 12.80 -0.98 -3.21
CA ALA A 100 13.81 -2.03 -3.02
C ALA A 100 15.23 -1.47 -2.85
N THR A 101 15.56 -0.40 -3.59
CA THR A 101 16.90 0.19 -3.56
C THR A 101 17.09 1.24 -2.45
N SER A 102 16.01 1.85 -1.96
CA SER A 102 16.04 2.88 -0.91
C SER A 102 15.77 2.35 0.50
N SER A 103 15.38 1.09 0.63
CA SER A 103 15.16 0.44 1.92
C SER A 103 16.49 0.02 2.58
N HIS A 104 16.45 -0.21 3.89
CA HIS A 104 17.57 -0.82 4.60
C HIS A 104 17.80 -2.27 4.13
N PRO A 105 19.01 -2.83 4.31
CA PRO A 105 19.34 -4.18 3.85
C PRO A 105 18.46 -5.29 4.43
N ASP A 106 17.83 -5.06 5.58
CA ASP A 106 16.90 -5.98 6.22
C ASP A 106 15.45 -5.83 5.75
N GLY A 107 15.21 -4.95 4.75
CA GLY A 107 13.87 -4.67 4.21
C GLY A 107 13.08 -3.62 4.98
N SER A 108 13.56 -3.16 6.14
CA SER A 108 12.94 -2.05 6.87
C SER A 108 13.05 -0.73 6.11
N CYS A 109 12.26 0.25 6.49
CA CYS A 109 12.23 1.57 5.85
C CYS A 109 11.91 2.66 6.87
N ASP A 110 12.24 3.89 6.51
CA ASP A 110 12.00 5.06 7.32
C ASP A 110 10.79 5.85 6.80
N ASP A 111 10.12 6.59 7.67
CA ASP A 111 8.98 7.41 7.30
C ASP A 111 9.04 8.83 7.88
N TYR A 112 9.07 8.98 9.19
CA TYR A 112 9.14 10.30 9.83
C TYR A 112 10.57 10.72 10.19
N PHE A 113 11.43 9.77 10.53
CA PHE A 113 12.80 10.04 11.00
C PHE A 113 13.79 9.10 10.31
N PRO A 114 15.03 9.57 10.03
CA PRO A 114 16.05 8.69 9.50
C PRO A 114 16.40 7.60 10.55
N PHE A 115 16.54 6.38 10.07
CA PHE A 115 16.80 5.17 10.88
C PHE A 115 15.68 4.79 11.86
N GLU A 116 14.46 5.29 11.65
CA GLU A 116 13.26 4.97 12.44
C GLU A 116 12.89 3.50 12.34
N ARG A 117 12.98 2.92 11.13
CA ARG A 117 12.52 1.55 10.84
C ARG A 117 11.03 1.39 11.15
N ALA A 118 10.21 2.20 10.48
CA ALA A 118 8.78 2.33 10.71
C ALA A 118 8.01 1.07 10.31
N GLY A 119 7.49 0.32 11.29
CA GLY A 119 6.75 -0.92 11.06
C GLY A 119 5.46 -0.72 10.28
N GLY A 120 4.68 0.31 10.63
CA GLY A 120 3.45 0.66 9.92
C GLY A 120 3.72 0.99 8.45
N ALA A 121 4.69 1.89 8.17
CA ALA A 121 5.04 2.28 6.80
C ALA A 121 5.55 1.10 5.97
N ALA A 122 6.34 0.21 6.59
CA ALA A 122 6.81 -1.01 5.94
C ALA A 122 5.66 -1.96 5.58
N ALA A 123 4.66 -2.10 6.46
CA ALA A 123 3.52 -2.97 6.23
C ALA A 123 2.56 -2.40 5.16
N PHE A 124 2.22 -1.11 5.22
CA PHE A 124 1.37 -0.44 4.24
C PHE A 124 1.98 -0.49 2.85
N SER A 125 3.24 -0.09 2.70
CA SER A 125 3.93 -0.13 1.41
C SER A 125 4.09 -1.57 0.89
N LEU A 126 4.35 -2.57 1.77
CA LEU A 126 4.40 -3.97 1.34
C LEU A 126 3.06 -4.46 0.80
N LEU A 127 1.93 -4.11 1.46
CA LEU A 127 0.61 -4.44 0.91
C LEU A 127 0.42 -3.87 -0.49
N ALA A 128 0.76 -2.59 -0.67
CA ALA A 128 0.66 -1.94 -1.97
C ALA A 128 1.53 -2.61 -3.03
N PHE A 129 2.73 -3.08 -2.68
CA PHE A 129 3.63 -3.79 -3.60
C PHE A 129 3.09 -5.16 -3.99
N ILE A 130 2.60 -5.94 -3.03
CA ILE A 130 2.01 -7.27 -3.27
C ILE A 130 0.81 -7.16 -4.22
N GLU A 131 -0.13 -6.28 -3.89
CA GLU A 131 -1.34 -6.06 -4.69
C GLU A 131 -1.00 -5.52 -6.09
N THR A 132 0.00 -4.64 -6.21
CA THR A 132 0.48 -4.14 -7.51
C THR A 132 1.12 -5.24 -8.34
N TYR A 133 1.97 -6.05 -7.72
CA TYR A 133 2.69 -7.14 -8.38
C TYR A 133 1.71 -8.17 -8.97
N ASP A 134 0.75 -8.61 -8.16
CA ASP A 134 -0.29 -9.57 -8.55
C ASP A 134 -1.19 -8.99 -9.65
N LEU A 135 -1.73 -7.79 -9.42
CA LEU A 135 -2.67 -7.14 -10.34
C LEU A 135 -2.09 -6.86 -11.73
N LEU A 136 -0.81 -6.48 -11.79
CA LEU A 136 -0.12 -6.20 -13.06
C LEU A 136 0.50 -7.45 -13.71
N GLY A 137 0.42 -8.61 -13.06
CA GLY A 137 1.05 -9.85 -13.53
C GLY A 137 2.54 -9.65 -13.75
N LEU A 138 3.25 -9.10 -12.75
CA LEU A 138 4.70 -8.94 -12.84
C LEU A 138 5.38 -10.30 -12.66
N ASP A 139 6.51 -10.50 -13.35
CA ASP A 139 7.34 -11.71 -13.23
C ASP A 139 8.80 -11.27 -13.01
N GLU A 140 9.09 -10.81 -11.78
CA GLU A 140 10.37 -10.22 -11.41
C GLU A 140 10.85 -10.78 -10.07
N PRO A 141 11.69 -11.84 -10.09
CA PRO A 141 12.17 -12.52 -8.88
C PRO A 141 12.86 -11.60 -7.87
N ASP A 142 13.57 -10.57 -8.34
CA ASP A 142 14.26 -9.62 -7.45
C ASP A 142 13.28 -8.77 -6.63
N LEU A 143 12.15 -8.38 -7.21
CA LEU A 143 11.10 -7.66 -6.49
C LEU A 143 10.40 -8.58 -5.47
N LEU A 144 10.16 -9.85 -5.82
CA LEU A 144 9.64 -10.84 -4.86
C LEU A 144 10.63 -11.09 -3.73
N ALA A 145 11.92 -11.19 -4.02
CA ALA A 145 12.96 -11.36 -2.99
C ALA A 145 12.98 -10.16 -2.02
N PHE A 146 12.89 -8.94 -2.54
CA PHE A 146 12.78 -7.73 -1.72
C PHE A 146 11.53 -7.76 -0.82
N MET A 147 10.36 -8.07 -1.39
CA MET A 147 9.11 -8.18 -0.62
C MET A 147 9.22 -9.26 0.46
N GLY A 148 9.86 -10.40 0.15
CA GLY A 148 10.16 -11.46 1.11
C GLY A 148 11.06 -10.98 2.25
N THR A 149 12.12 -10.23 1.95
CA THR A 149 13.02 -9.66 2.97
C THR A 149 12.28 -8.70 3.91
N ARG A 150 11.42 -7.83 3.37
CA ARG A 150 10.57 -6.94 4.18
C ARG A 150 9.57 -7.72 5.02
N ALA A 151 8.95 -8.76 4.48
CA ALA A 151 8.05 -9.64 5.23
C ALA A 151 8.77 -10.38 6.37
N ASP A 152 10.00 -10.86 6.14
CA ASP A 152 10.84 -11.48 7.16
C ASP A 152 11.14 -10.50 8.30
N TRP A 153 11.47 -9.25 7.99
CA TRP A 153 11.65 -8.21 8.99
C TRP A 153 10.35 -7.94 9.75
N LEU A 154 9.22 -7.73 9.07
CA LEU A 154 7.91 -7.49 9.69
C LEU A 154 7.47 -8.67 10.56
N ALA A 155 7.76 -9.90 10.18
CA ALA A 155 7.40 -11.09 10.94
C ALA A 155 8.00 -11.07 12.37
N HIS A 156 9.17 -10.43 12.55
CA HIS A 156 9.91 -10.39 13.82
C HIS A 156 9.90 -9.02 14.50
N HIS A 157 9.55 -7.95 13.77
CA HIS A 157 9.54 -6.59 14.31
C HIS A 157 8.42 -6.41 15.32
N GLN A 158 8.72 -5.74 16.44
CA GLN A 158 7.74 -5.39 17.46
C GLN A 158 7.78 -3.88 17.68
N GLU A 159 6.62 -3.26 17.58
CA GLU A 159 6.44 -1.84 17.90
C GLU A 159 6.11 -1.67 19.38
N SER A 160 6.46 -0.51 19.93
CA SER A 160 6.03 -0.11 21.26
C SER A 160 4.55 0.28 21.24
N GLY A 161 3.78 -0.17 22.23
CA GLY A 161 2.36 0.16 22.34
C GLY A 161 1.44 -0.88 21.66
N ARG A 162 0.13 -0.65 21.85
CA ARG A 162 -0.92 -1.50 21.29
C ARG A 162 -1.49 -0.85 20.04
N LEU A 163 -0.90 -1.15 18.90
CA LEU A 163 -1.31 -0.68 17.59
C LEU A 163 -1.96 -1.86 16.84
N THR A 164 -3.22 -2.12 17.15
CA THR A 164 -3.92 -3.31 16.63
C THR A 164 -4.02 -3.26 15.12
N ASN A 165 -4.23 -2.07 14.55
CA ASN A 165 -4.27 -1.90 13.10
C ASN A 165 -2.97 -2.31 12.42
N HIS A 166 -1.79 -2.00 12.98
CA HIS A 166 -0.50 -2.43 12.45
C HIS A 166 -0.33 -3.95 12.54
N GLN A 167 -0.72 -4.56 13.66
CA GLN A 167 -0.66 -6.02 13.80
C GLN A 167 -1.58 -6.72 12.79
N ALA A 168 -2.82 -6.24 12.62
CA ALA A 168 -3.76 -6.78 11.64
C ALA A 168 -3.26 -6.60 10.20
N LEU A 169 -2.65 -5.45 9.90
CA LEU A 169 -2.05 -5.20 8.59
C LEU A 169 -0.87 -6.14 8.32
N ILE A 170 -0.01 -6.39 9.32
CA ILE A 170 1.08 -7.37 9.18
C ILE A 170 0.53 -8.78 8.94
N VAL A 171 -0.54 -9.18 9.64
CA VAL A 171 -1.22 -10.45 9.36
C VAL A 171 -1.64 -10.54 7.89
N LEU A 172 -2.29 -9.49 7.39
CA LEU A 172 -2.75 -9.42 6.00
C LEU A 172 -1.60 -9.52 5.00
N VAL A 173 -0.52 -8.75 5.16
CA VAL A 173 0.60 -8.77 4.20
C VAL A 173 1.33 -10.10 4.18
N LEU A 174 1.51 -10.75 5.34
CA LEU A 174 2.12 -12.08 5.42
C LEU A 174 1.23 -13.14 4.73
N GLU A 175 -0.09 -13.07 4.92
CA GLU A 175 -1.04 -13.94 4.22
C GLU A 175 -0.99 -13.73 2.71
N ARG A 176 -1.10 -12.48 2.25
CA ARG A 176 -1.13 -12.14 0.83
C ARG A 176 0.17 -12.50 0.11
N LEU A 177 1.32 -12.26 0.74
CA LEU A 177 2.62 -12.67 0.16
C LEU A 177 2.76 -14.19 0.12
N GLY A 178 2.31 -14.89 1.17
CA GLY A 178 2.27 -16.35 1.20
C GLY A 178 1.39 -16.94 0.10
N GLN A 179 0.22 -16.34 -0.16
CA GLN A 179 -0.66 -16.74 -1.28
C GLN A 179 -0.01 -16.50 -2.63
N LEU A 180 0.62 -15.34 -2.83
CA LEU A 180 1.27 -14.97 -4.09
C LEU A 180 2.45 -15.89 -4.42
N THR A 181 3.27 -16.23 -3.43
CA THR A 181 4.52 -16.99 -3.63
C THR A 181 4.38 -18.49 -3.39
N GLY A 182 3.35 -18.94 -2.69
CA GLY A 182 3.24 -20.31 -2.16
C GLY A 182 4.15 -20.59 -0.96
N ASP A 183 4.89 -19.60 -0.47
CA ASP A 183 5.81 -19.74 0.67
C ASP A 183 5.06 -19.65 2.00
N ARG A 184 5.26 -20.65 2.85
CA ARG A 184 4.57 -20.79 4.14
C ARG A 184 5.43 -20.44 5.35
N ARG A 185 6.64 -19.91 5.12
CA ARG A 185 7.58 -19.61 6.23
C ARG A 185 7.04 -18.60 7.24
N TRP A 186 6.06 -17.78 6.85
CA TRP A 186 5.45 -16.77 7.72
C TRP A 186 4.22 -17.26 8.49
N ASP A 187 3.71 -18.49 8.24
CA ASP A 187 2.47 -18.98 8.87
C ASP A 187 2.51 -18.90 10.41
N GLY A 188 3.66 -19.23 11.01
CA GLY A 188 3.83 -19.16 12.47
C GLY A 188 3.77 -17.72 13.01
N ALA A 189 4.47 -16.77 12.37
CA ALA A 189 4.46 -15.37 12.76
C ALA A 189 3.07 -14.74 12.55
N LYS A 190 2.42 -15.06 11.43
CA LYS A 190 1.04 -14.66 11.15
C LYS A 190 0.06 -15.12 12.23
N ALA A 191 0.10 -16.40 12.59
CA ALA A 191 -0.77 -16.97 13.63
C ALA A 191 -0.55 -16.28 14.98
N GLN A 192 0.70 -16.07 15.39
CA GLN A 192 1.02 -15.38 16.64
C GLN A 192 0.51 -13.94 16.67
N ARG A 193 0.64 -13.20 15.56
CA ARG A 193 0.15 -11.82 15.45
C ARG A 193 -1.37 -11.76 15.45
N LEU A 194 -2.05 -12.70 14.79
CA LEU A 194 -3.49 -12.80 14.81
C LEU A 194 -4.01 -13.08 16.24
N GLU A 195 -3.35 -13.97 16.98
CA GLU A 195 -3.66 -14.20 18.39
C GLU A 195 -3.50 -12.93 19.23
N THR A 196 -2.43 -12.14 18.97
CA THR A 196 -2.22 -10.84 19.60
C THR A 196 -3.37 -9.88 19.31
N VAL A 197 -3.77 -9.73 18.04
CA VAL A 197 -4.89 -8.88 17.63
C VAL A 197 -6.18 -9.27 18.35
N LEU A 198 -6.50 -10.57 18.36
CA LEU A 198 -7.70 -11.08 19.03
C LEU A 198 -7.66 -10.89 20.54
N SER A 199 -6.47 -10.95 21.16
CA SER A 199 -6.31 -10.70 22.59
C SER A 199 -6.54 -9.24 23.01
N TRP A 200 -6.47 -8.30 22.03
CA TRP A 200 -6.71 -6.87 22.24
C TRP A 200 -8.15 -6.45 21.89
N GLN A 201 -9.01 -7.41 21.55
CA GLN A 201 -10.42 -7.15 21.32
C GLN A 201 -11.15 -6.98 22.64
N ASP A 202 -11.91 -5.88 22.80
CA ASP A 202 -12.75 -5.61 23.94
C ASP A 202 -13.99 -6.53 23.95
N SER A 203 -14.61 -6.71 25.12
CA SER A 203 -15.85 -7.47 25.27
C SER A 203 -17.03 -6.94 24.47
N GLU A 204 -17.02 -5.65 24.11
CA GLU A 204 -18.00 -5.02 23.22
C GLU A 204 -17.66 -5.22 21.71
N GLY A 205 -16.52 -5.86 21.40
CA GLY A 205 -16.13 -6.26 20.06
C GLY A 205 -15.23 -5.27 19.30
N TRP A 206 -14.89 -4.10 19.86
CA TRP A 206 -13.94 -3.19 19.25
C TRP A 206 -12.49 -3.59 19.57
N PHE A 207 -11.56 -3.14 18.72
CA PHE A 207 -10.13 -3.38 18.92
C PHE A 207 -9.46 -2.16 19.54
N GLN A 208 -8.55 -2.41 20.46
CA GLN A 208 -7.84 -1.37 21.20
C GLN A 208 -6.80 -0.68 20.33
N GLU A 209 -6.77 0.67 20.38
CA GLU A 209 -5.75 1.52 19.78
C GLU A 209 -5.36 2.62 20.76
N TYR A 210 -4.06 2.88 20.93
CA TYR A 210 -3.56 3.95 21.79
C TYR A 210 -4.20 3.95 23.21
N GLU A 211 -4.37 2.77 23.80
CA GLU A 211 -5.03 2.57 25.12
C GLU A 211 -6.53 2.92 25.15
N GLY A 212 -7.18 3.03 23.99
CA GLY A 212 -8.61 3.32 23.89
C GLY A 212 -9.23 2.77 22.61
N CYS A 213 -10.40 3.30 22.26
CA CYS A 213 -11.09 3.02 21.02
C CYS A 213 -10.86 4.18 20.03
N ASP A 214 -10.26 3.90 18.88
CA ASP A 214 -10.19 4.83 17.76
C ASP A 214 -11.04 4.28 16.60
N PRO A 215 -12.14 4.95 16.20
CA PRO A 215 -13.02 4.46 15.14
C PRO A 215 -12.33 4.33 13.78
N GLY A 216 -11.36 5.19 13.47
CA GLY A 216 -10.60 5.15 12.21
C GLY A 216 -9.72 3.91 12.13
N TYR A 217 -8.87 3.71 13.12
CA TYR A 217 -7.97 2.55 13.17
C TYR A 217 -8.72 1.24 13.42
N HIS A 218 -9.81 1.25 14.19
CA HIS A 218 -10.69 0.09 14.31
C HIS A 218 -11.24 -0.36 12.95
N THR A 219 -11.68 0.58 12.12
CA THR A 219 -12.17 0.28 10.78
C THR A 219 -11.07 -0.34 9.90
N LEU A 220 -9.83 0.15 10.01
CA LEU A 220 -8.69 -0.42 9.31
C LEU A 220 -8.40 -1.85 9.78
N THR A 221 -8.38 -2.09 11.11
CA THR A 221 -8.21 -3.42 11.68
C THR A 221 -9.24 -4.40 11.13
N VAL A 222 -10.54 -4.04 11.18
CA VAL A 222 -11.62 -4.88 10.64
C VAL A 222 -11.43 -5.13 9.14
N SER A 223 -11.04 -4.11 8.38
CA SER A 223 -10.79 -4.24 6.93
C SER A 223 -9.64 -5.18 6.61
N CYS A 224 -8.56 -5.14 7.40
CA CYS A 224 -7.43 -6.06 7.24
C CYS A 224 -7.81 -7.51 7.58
N LEU A 225 -8.59 -7.73 8.64
CA LEU A 225 -9.01 -9.07 9.05
C LEU A 225 -10.08 -9.69 8.15
N ALA A 226 -10.83 -8.86 7.40
CA ALA A 226 -11.90 -9.31 6.50
C ALA A 226 -11.38 -9.72 5.10
N ARG A 227 -10.14 -9.44 4.77
CA ARG A 227 -9.49 -9.74 3.49
C ARG A 227 -8.68 -11.02 3.54
#